data_150ec812fb13437cd6673da5c6a0d82c
#
_entry.id   150ec812fb13437cd6673da5c6a0d82c
#
_cell.length_a   1.000
_cell.length_b   1.000
_cell.length_c   1.000
_cell.angle_alpha   90.00
_cell.angle_beta   90.00
_cell.angle_gamma   90.00
#
_symmetry.space_group_name_H-M   'P 1'
#
loop_
_entity.id
_entity.type
_entity.pdbx_description
1 polymer ?
#
loop_
_entity_poly.entity_id
_entity_poly.type
_entity_poly.pdbx_seq_one_letter_code
_entity_poly.pdbx_strand_id
1 'polypeptide(L)'
;MKKRFTLLTTFTMLLSLAPAAFAAEDGNAADNSKKDVNVAVVLDASGSMAQRIEGDKKFDIAKESVTDFADLLPSDANVMLNVFGHKGNNKNSGKEESCGTTETLYDLQPFSANGFQHSLSGIKPTGWSPIAKSLYDVKDDLADKDGKNYVYIVTDGEETCGGDPVQAAKDLRQSNIKTIVNIVGLDVETVKEKEKLKKVAKAGGGKLIEAESANDFKKVWKEEGGKMSK
;
A
#
# COMPACT_ATOMS: atom_id res chain seq x y z
N MET A 1 -79.91 56.34 -27.48
CA MET A 1 -78.95 55.32 -26.95
C MET A 1 -78.25 54.73 -28.17
N LYS A 2 -77.03 55.21 -28.45
CA LYS A 2 -76.23 54.69 -29.60
C LYS A 2 -75.02 53.94 -29.06
N LYS A 3 -75.01 52.66 -29.25
CA LYS A 3 -73.84 51.79 -28.90
C LYS A 3 -72.80 51.93 -30.04
N ARG A 4 -71.59 52.41 -29.66
CA ARG A 4 -70.44 52.44 -30.55
C ARG A 4 -69.69 51.05 -30.38
N PHE A 5 -69.58 50.34 -31.48
CA PHE A 5 -68.76 49.14 -31.59
C PHE A 5 -67.33 49.53 -31.96
N THR A 6 -66.38 49.25 -31.10
CA THR A 6 -64.98 49.47 -31.41
C THR A 6 -64.37 48.12 -31.87
N LEU A 7 -63.92 48.13 -33.11
CA LEU A 7 -63.30 47.01 -33.73
C LEU A 7 -61.81 46.93 -33.26
N LEU A 8 -61.47 45.87 -32.55
CA LEU A 8 -60.09 45.63 -32.08
C LEU A 8 -59.43 44.73 -33.08
N THR A 9 -58.48 45.24 -33.88
CA THR A 9 -57.60 44.43 -34.78
C THR A 9 -56.48 43.80 -33.99
N THR A 10 -56.55 42.51 -33.84
CA THR A 10 -55.44 41.70 -33.29
C THR A 10 -54.39 41.46 -34.35
N PHE A 11 -53.22 42.05 -34.13
CA PHE A 11 -51.99 41.75 -34.92
C PHE A 11 -51.33 40.51 -34.39
N THR A 12 -51.46 39.38 -35.10
CA THR A 12 -50.79 38.11 -34.79
C THR A 12 -49.39 38.13 -35.34
N MET A 13 -48.42 38.28 -34.43
CA MET A 13 -47.01 38.15 -34.72
C MET A 13 -46.63 36.68 -34.70
N LEU A 14 -46.39 36.10 -35.87
CA LEU A 14 -45.82 34.74 -35.99
C LEU A 14 -44.37 34.79 -35.53
N LEU A 15 -44.10 34.17 -34.38
CA LEU A 15 -42.75 33.95 -33.89
C LEU A 15 -42.29 32.60 -34.46
N SER A 16 -41.38 32.63 -35.44
CA SER A 16 -40.73 31.47 -35.99
C SER A 16 -39.72 30.91 -34.99
N LEU A 17 -40.06 29.81 -34.31
CA LEU A 17 -39.08 29.01 -33.55
C LEU A 17 -38.21 28.22 -34.55
N ALA A 18 -36.97 28.61 -34.70
CA ALA A 18 -35.95 27.75 -35.28
C ALA A 18 -35.54 26.68 -34.24
N PRO A 19 -35.47 25.38 -34.59
CA PRO A 19 -34.93 24.39 -33.68
C PRO A 19 -33.43 24.62 -33.56
N ALA A 20 -32.96 24.96 -32.35
CA ALA A 20 -31.55 24.87 -32.02
C ALA A 20 -31.15 23.40 -32.02
N ALA A 21 -30.40 22.99 -33.03
CA ALA A 21 -29.71 21.70 -33.02
C ALA A 21 -28.69 21.76 -31.89
N PHE A 22 -29.00 21.11 -30.79
CA PHE A 22 -27.97 20.72 -29.79
C PHE A 22 -27.08 19.68 -30.47
N ALA A 23 -25.93 20.11 -30.95
CA ALA A 23 -24.80 19.19 -31.19
C ALA A 23 -24.44 18.59 -29.82
N ALA A 24 -24.81 17.34 -29.60
CA ALA A 24 -24.21 16.54 -28.56
C ALA A 24 -22.72 16.41 -28.94
N GLU A 25 -21.86 17.18 -28.32
CA GLU A 25 -20.46 16.84 -28.23
C GLU A 25 -20.41 15.53 -27.45
N ASP A 26 -20.24 14.43 -28.19
CA ASP A 26 -19.72 13.19 -27.64
C ASP A 26 -18.32 13.49 -27.10
N GLY A 27 -18.29 14.10 -25.92
CA GLY A 27 -17.12 14.19 -25.08
C GLY A 27 -16.76 12.78 -24.63
N ASN A 28 -16.12 12.04 -25.52
CA ASN A 28 -15.28 10.92 -25.12
C ASN A 28 -14.10 11.50 -24.34
N ALA A 29 -14.39 11.97 -23.13
CA ALA A 29 -13.38 12.16 -22.12
C ALA A 29 -12.83 10.77 -21.89
N ALA A 30 -11.75 10.44 -22.60
CA ALA A 30 -10.89 9.34 -22.21
C ALA A 30 -10.66 9.57 -20.71
N ASP A 31 -11.20 8.66 -19.89
CA ASP A 31 -10.90 8.57 -18.47
C ASP A 31 -9.39 8.33 -18.32
N ASN A 32 -8.65 9.42 -18.43
CA ASN A 32 -7.21 9.49 -18.23
C ASN A 32 -6.93 9.72 -16.75
N SER A 33 -7.80 9.20 -15.87
CA SER A 33 -7.52 9.12 -14.45
C SER A 33 -6.34 8.15 -14.30
N LYS A 34 -5.15 8.73 -14.27
CA LYS A 34 -3.93 8.03 -13.91
C LYS A 34 -4.24 7.36 -12.56
N LYS A 35 -4.37 6.04 -12.58
CA LYS A 35 -4.77 5.32 -11.36
C LYS A 35 -3.65 5.47 -10.37
N ASP A 36 -3.95 6.03 -9.23
CA ASP A 36 -3.01 6.18 -8.13
C ASP A 36 -2.36 4.83 -7.80
N VAL A 37 -1.07 4.86 -7.56
CA VAL A 37 -0.30 3.70 -7.07
C VAL A 37 -0.04 3.94 -5.59
N ASN A 38 -0.55 3.07 -4.75
CA ASN A 38 -0.32 3.12 -3.31
C ASN A 38 0.55 1.93 -2.91
N VAL A 39 1.62 2.20 -2.19
CA VAL A 39 2.58 1.19 -1.74
C VAL A 39 2.70 1.24 -0.23
N ALA A 40 2.27 0.18 0.43
CA ALA A 40 2.48 -0.03 1.85
C ALA A 40 3.71 -0.93 2.06
N VAL A 41 4.72 -0.40 2.72
CA VAL A 41 5.86 -1.17 3.20
C VAL A 41 5.60 -1.56 4.64
N VAL A 42 5.64 -2.84 4.95
CA VAL A 42 5.56 -3.41 6.29
C VAL A 42 6.94 -3.93 6.65
N LEU A 43 7.61 -3.29 7.58
CA LEU A 43 8.99 -3.60 7.94
C LEU A 43 9.05 -4.36 9.27
N ASP A 44 9.64 -5.53 9.24
CA ASP A 44 9.96 -6.33 10.41
C ASP A 44 11.13 -5.72 11.19
N ALA A 45 10.88 -5.40 12.45
CA ALA A 45 11.88 -5.04 13.43
C ALA A 45 11.86 -6.01 14.63
N SER A 46 11.57 -7.29 14.38
CA SER A 46 11.66 -8.34 15.40
C SER A 46 13.11 -8.62 15.79
N GLY A 47 13.28 -9.34 16.89
CA GLY A 47 14.62 -9.62 17.45
C GLY A 47 15.55 -10.39 16.51
N SER A 48 15.04 -11.24 15.62
CA SER A 48 15.82 -11.96 14.60
C SER A 48 16.48 -11.02 13.60
N MET A 49 15.84 -9.90 13.26
CA MET A 49 16.40 -8.87 12.39
C MET A 49 17.66 -8.19 12.94
N ALA A 50 18.01 -8.41 14.23
CA ALA A 50 19.29 -7.99 14.79
C ALA A 50 20.48 -8.89 14.36
N GLN A 51 20.21 -10.06 13.80
CA GLN A 51 21.24 -10.96 13.26
C GLN A 51 21.97 -10.31 12.07
N ARG A 52 23.12 -10.89 11.70
CA ARG A 52 23.97 -10.35 10.65
C ARG A 52 24.06 -11.26 9.44
N ILE A 53 24.07 -10.65 8.26
CA ILE A 53 24.40 -11.26 6.98
C ILE A 53 25.59 -10.50 6.42
N GLU A 54 26.65 -11.20 6.03
CA GLU A 54 27.86 -10.62 5.41
C GLU A 54 28.49 -9.47 6.23
N GLY A 55 28.25 -9.44 7.55
CA GLY A 55 28.78 -8.42 8.46
C GLY A 55 27.81 -7.33 8.86
N ASP A 56 26.74 -7.09 8.08
CA ASP A 56 25.72 -6.09 8.36
C ASP A 56 24.49 -6.68 9.05
N LYS A 57 23.79 -5.90 9.85
CA LYS A 57 22.54 -6.36 10.46
C LYS A 57 21.46 -6.47 9.40
N LYS A 58 20.66 -7.55 9.45
CA LYS A 58 19.49 -7.74 8.58
C LYS A 58 18.60 -6.49 8.58
N PHE A 59 18.37 -5.90 9.76
CA PHE A 59 17.54 -4.70 9.90
C PHE A 59 18.13 -3.46 9.21
N ASP A 60 19.45 -3.29 9.24
CA ASP A 60 20.10 -2.15 8.58
C ASP A 60 20.05 -2.31 7.05
N ILE A 61 20.28 -3.54 6.55
CA ILE A 61 20.07 -3.90 5.13
C ILE A 61 18.62 -3.63 4.71
N ALA A 62 17.64 -4.05 5.53
CA ALA A 62 16.23 -3.86 5.23
C ALA A 62 15.86 -2.37 5.20
N LYS A 63 16.31 -1.56 6.16
CA LYS A 63 16.07 -0.10 6.18
C LYS A 63 16.61 0.62 4.94
N GLU A 64 17.87 0.34 4.58
CA GLU A 64 18.46 0.92 3.37
C GLU A 64 17.65 0.50 2.13
N SER A 65 17.34 -0.77 2.03
CA SER A 65 16.65 -1.33 0.88
C SER A 65 15.23 -0.81 0.68
N VAL A 66 14.44 -0.61 1.76
CA VAL A 66 13.09 -0.05 1.62
C VAL A 66 13.12 1.44 1.26
N THR A 67 14.18 2.15 1.65
CA THR A 67 14.40 3.54 1.23
C THR A 67 14.74 3.59 -0.27
N ASP A 68 15.69 2.77 -0.70
CA ASP A 68 16.07 2.64 -2.11
C ASP A 68 14.86 2.26 -2.99
N PHE A 69 13.99 1.36 -2.50
CA PHE A 69 12.79 0.97 -3.21
C PHE A 69 11.82 2.14 -3.40
N ALA A 70 11.58 2.90 -2.34
CA ALA A 70 10.67 4.03 -2.41
C ALA A 70 11.15 5.09 -3.42
N ASP A 71 12.46 5.28 -3.56
CA ASP A 71 13.07 6.15 -4.58
C ASP A 71 12.86 5.65 -6.02
N LEU A 72 12.59 4.35 -6.22
CA LEU A 72 12.36 3.75 -7.53
C LEU A 72 10.90 3.77 -7.99
N LEU A 73 9.99 4.16 -7.11
CA LEU A 73 8.56 4.22 -7.42
C LEU A 73 8.24 5.40 -8.35
N PRO A 74 7.10 5.36 -9.07
CA PRO A 74 6.61 6.50 -9.81
C PRO A 74 6.53 7.75 -8.92
N SER A 75 6.88 8.92 -9.45
CA SER A 75 6.91 10.18 -8.68
C SER A 75 5.56 10.61 -8.11
N ASP A 76 4.48 10.03 -8.58
CA ASP A 76 3.10 10.22 -8.14
C ASP A 76 2.58 9.07 -7.28
N ALA A 77 3.42 8.08 -6.93
CA ALA A 77 3.05 7.03 -6.01
C ALA A 77 2.94 7.55 -4.57
N ASN A 78 1.90 7.09 -3.87
CA ASN A 78 1.83 7.26 -2.43
C ASN A 78 2.53 6.08 -1.75
N VAL A 79 3.28 6.38 -0.71
CA VAL A 79 4.02 5.39 0.08
C VAL A 79 3.62 5.50 1.54
N MET A 80 3.52 4.37 2.22
CA MET A 80 3.42 4.31 3.68
C MET A 80 4.45 3.34 4.25
N LEU A 81 4.80 3.53 5.51
CA LEU A 81 5.65 2.63 6.28
C LEU A 81 4.95 2.23 7.57
N ASN A 82 4.62 0.95 7.66
CA ASN A 82 4.20 0.32 8.90
C ASN A 82 5.36 -0.54 9.46
N VAL A 83 5.55 -0.55 10.76
CA VAL A 83 6.63 -1.29 11.42
C VAL A 83 6.07 -2.12 12.56
N PHE A 84 6.55 -3.35 12.70
CA PHE A 84 6.26 -4.20 13.84
C PHE A 84 7.55 -4.72 14.50
N GLY A 85 7.44 -5.24 15.74
CA GLY A 85 8.57 -5.87 16.45
C GLY A 85 9.60 -4.90 17.03
N HIS A 86 9.37 -3.60 16.95
CA HIS A 86 10.26 -2.55 17.49
C HIS A 86 9.95 -2.17 18.94
N LYS A 87 8.89 -2.73 19.54
CA LYS A 87 8.52 -2.54 20.96
C LYS A 87 8.65 -3.83 21.74
N GLY A 88 8.73 -3.68 23.06
CA GLY A 88 8.92 -4.81 23.96
C GLY A 88 10.31 -5.44 23.84
N ASN A 89 10.38 -6.76 23.91
CA ASN A 89 11.60 -7.54 23.73
C ASN A 89 11.26 -8.95 23.23
N ASN A 90 12.29 -9.72 22.82
CA ASN A 90 12.14 -11.08 22.30
C ASN A 90 12.01 -12.17 23.40
N LYS A 91 11.78 -11.79 24.67
CA LYS A 91 11.47 -12.70 25.76
C LYS A 91 9.96 -12.75 26.00
N ASN A 92 9.49 -13.79 26.70
CA ASN A 92 8.06 -13.90 27.03
C ASN A 92 7.52 -12.67 27.80
N SER A 93 8.36 -12.00 28.61
CA SER A 93 7.96 -10.80 29.36
C SER A 93 7.64 -9.59 28.49
N GLY A 94 8.18 -9.52 27.28
CA GLY A 94 7.89 -8.43 26.32
C GLY A 94 6.93 -8.85 25.20
N LYS A 95 6.43 -10.09 25.22
CA LYS A 95 5.64 -10.63 24.12
C LYS A 95 4.31 -9.90 23.95
N GLU A 96 3.59 -9.65 25.03
CA GLU A 96 2.29 -8.96 25.01
C GLU A 96 2.42 -7.56 24.40
N GLU A 97 3.39 -6.76 24.86
CA GLU A 97 3.66 -5.45 24.31
C GLU A 97 4.03 -5.53 22.82
N SER A 98 4.96 -6.40 22.48
CA SER A 98 5.45 -6.53 21.10
C SER A 98 4.35 -7.02 20.16
N CYS A 99 3.58 -8.02 20.56
CA CYS A 99 2.50 -8.57 19.73
C CYS A 99 1.28 -7.66 19.65
N GLY A 100 1.09 -6.78 20.63
CA GLY A 100 0.04 -5.78 20.64
C GLY A 100 0.36 -4.52 19.82
N THR A 101 1.63 -4.32 19.43
CA THR A 101 2.07 -3.05 18.85
C THR A 101 2.57 -3.19 17.42
N THR A 102 1.92 -2.45 16.53
CA THR A 102 2.41 -2.09 15.20
C THR A 102 2.25 -0.58 15.05
N GLU A 103 3.08 0.08 14.30
CA GLU A 103 3.01 1.54 14.15
C GLU A 103 3.17 1.95 12.69
N THR A 104 2.29 2.82 12.20
CA THR A 104 2.47 3.52 10.93
C THR A 104 3.35 4.72 11.19
N LEU A 105 4.61 4.65 10.77
CA LEU A 105 5.63 5.68 11.01
C LEU A 105 5.71 6.72 9.90
N TYR A 106 5.18 6.38 8.73
CA TYR A 106 5.05 7.27 7.60
C TYR A 106 3.69 7.01 6.98
N ASP A 107 2.78 7.97 7.10
CA ASP A 107 1.42 7.86 6.60
C ASP A 107 1.39 7.77 5.07
N LEU A 108 0.34 7.18 4.52
CA LEU A 108 0.19 7.07 3.07
C LEU A 108 0.08 8.45 2.42
N GLN A 109 1.14 8.86 1.75
CA GLN A 109 1.30 10.17 1.13
C GLN A 109 2.33 10.10 0.00
N PRO A 110 2.43 11.13 -0.87
CA PRO A 110 3.51 11.23 -1.84
C PRO A 110 4.88 11.07 -1.17
N PHE A 111 5.74 10.27 -1.79
CA PHE A 111 7.04 9.93 -1.20
C PHE A 111 7.92 11.16 -1.00
N SER A 112 8.51 11.25 0.19
CA SER A 112 9.56 12.20 0.55
C SER A 112 10.74 11.46 1.16
N ALA A 113 11.87 11.40 0.47
CA ALA A 113 13.04 10.66 0.92
C ALA A 113 13.48 11.07 2.33
N ASN A 114 13.55 12.36 2.61
CA ASN A 114 13.93 12.88 3.94
C ASN A 114 12.92 12.49 5.02
N GLY A 115 11.61 12.61 4.74
CA GLY A 115 10.54 12.24 5.68
C GLY A 115 10.53 10.74 5.96
N PHE A 116 10.63 9.93 4.92
CA PHE A 116 10.66 8.47 5.03
C PHE A 116 11.90 7.98 5.80
N GLN A 117 13.08 8.49 5.48
CA GLN A 117 14.32 8.16 6.20
C GLN A 117 14.26 8.61 7.66
N HIS A 118 13.68 9.77 7.94
CA HIS A 118 13.49 10.26 9.30
C HIS A 118 12.57 9.32 10.11
N SER A 119 11.51 8.80 9.51
CA SER A 119 10.58 7.88 10.17
C SER A 119 11.24 6.55 10.59
N LEU A 120 12.30 6.13 9.90
CA LEU A 120 13.11 4.96 10.26
C LEU A 120 14.16 5.24 11.35
N SER A 121 14.32 6.52 11.74
CA SER A 121 15.30 6.92 12.73
C SER A 121 14.95 6.38 14.12
N GLY A 122 15.92 5.83 14.83
CA GLY A 122 15.73 5.33 16.18
C GLY A 122 15.04 3.97 16.32
N ILE A 123 14.50 3.40 15.24
CA ILE A 123 13.91 2.07 15.27
C ILE A 123 15.00 1.02 15.48
N LYS A 124 14.72 0.06 16.38
CA LYS A 124 15.62 -1.05 16.72
C LYS A 124 14.88 -2.37 16.68
N PRO A 125 15.50 -3.42 16.16
CA PRO A 125 14.92 -4.76 16.19
C PRO A 125 14.98 -5.32 17.60
N THR A 126 13.80 -5.64 18.19
CA THR A 126 13.75 -6.05 19.61
C THR A 126 12.76 -7.16 19.94
N GLY A 127 11.61 -7.23 19.27
CA GLY A 127 10.44 -7.97 19.75
C GLY A 127 10.06 -9.19 18.93
N TRP A 128 8.76 -9.41 18.80
CA TRP A 128 8.09 -10.52 18.14
C TRP A 128 7.48 -10.05 16.81
N SER A 129 6.97 -11.00 16.00
CA SER A 129 6.49 -10.73 14.63
C SER A 129 4.96 -10.84 14.51
N PRO A 130 4.17 -9.79 14.81
CA PRO A 130 2.72 -9.74 14.62
C PRO A 130 2.33 -9.41 13.17
N ILE A 131 2.69 -10.27 12.22
CA ILE A 131 2.44 -10.05 10.78
C ILE A 131 0.94 -9.90 10.50
N ALA A 132 0.10 -10.74 11.12
CA ALA A 132 -1.34 -10.69 10.92
C ALA A 132 -1.93 -9.34 11.36
N LYS A 133 -1.53 -8.85 12.54
CA LYS A 133 -1.96 -7.54 13.04
C LYS A 133 -1.55 -6.42 12.09
N SER A 134 -0.30 -6.43 11.66
CA SER A 134 0.23 -5.42 10.73
C SER A 134 -0.57 -5.39 9.41
N LEU A 135 -0.96 -6.56 8.89
CA LEU A 135 -1.81 -6.63 7.69
C LEU A 135 -3.22 -6.07 7.91
N TYR A 136 -3.79 -6.24 9.11
CA TYR A 136 -5.09 -5.62 9.43
C TYR A 136 -4.98 -4.10 9.58
N ASP A 137 -3.92 -3.59 10.21
CA ASP A 137 -3.70 -2.16 10.32
C ASP A 137 -3.51 -1.52 8.92
N VAL A 138 -2.68 -2.11 8.07
CA VAL A 138 -2.51 -1.67 6.66
C VAL A 138 -3.82 -1.74 5.88
N LYS A 139 -4.67 -2.74 6.15
CA LYS A 139 -6.00 -2.84 5.52
C LYS A 139 -6.86 -1.63 5.88
N ASP A 140 -6.85 -1.22 7.14
CA ASP A 140 -7.62 -0.07 7.60
C ASP A 140 -7.06 1.24 7.03
N ASP A 141 -5.74 1.40 6.95
CA ASP A 141 -5.07 2.56 6.34
C ASP A 141 -5.32 2.69 4.82
N LEU A 142 -5.56 1.57 4.13
CA LEU A 142 -5.85 1.52 2.70
C LEU A 142 -7.36 1.50 2.37
N ALA A 143 -8.25 1.44 3.36
CA ALA A 143 -9.68 1.16 3.18
C ALA A 143 -10.39 2.10 2.20
N ASP A 144 -10.05 3.39 2.23
CA ASP A 144 -10.69 4.43 1.41
C ASP A 144 -9.79 4.92 0.26
N LYS A 145 -8.79 4.12 -0.13
CA LYS A 145 -7.83 4.52 -1.16
C LYS A 145 -8.18 3.91 -2.51
N ASP A 146 -8.38 4.77 -3.48
CA ASP A 146 -8.54 4.37 -4.87
C ASP A 146 -7.20 3.95 -5.50
N GLY A 147 -7.26 3.24 -6.63
CA GLY A 147 -6.08 2.90 -7.41
C GLY A 147 -5.59 1.47 -7.24
N LYS A 148 -4.30 1.26 -7.49
CA LYS A 148 -3.61 -0.03 -7.32
C LYS A 148 -2.85 -0.02 -6.00
N ASN A 149 -3.16 -0.97 -5.13
CA ASN A 149 -2.53 -1.08 -3.82
C ASN A 149 -1.56 -2.26 -3.79
N TYR A 150 -0.33 -1.99 -3.39
CA TYR A 150 0.71 -3.00 -3.19
C TYR A 150 1.16 -2.98 -1.74
N VAL A 151 1.23 -4.15 -1.13
CA VAL A 151 1.80 -4.33 0.20
C VAL A 151 3.05 -5.18 0.07
N TYR A 152 4.16 -4.69 0.60
CA TYR A 152 5.42 -5.42 0.68
C TYR A 152 5.78 -5.62 2.14
N ILE A 153 5.73 -6.88 2.58
CA ILE A 153 6.21 -7.26 3.91
C ILE A 153 7.68 -7.66 3.78
N VAL A 154 8.55 -6.97 4.49
CA VAL A 154 9.98 -7.27 4.59
C VAL A 154 10.21 -7.94 5.92
N THR A 155 10.60 -9.21 5.92
CA THR A 155 10.75 -10.03 7.13
C THR A 155 11.79 -11.12 6.94
N ASP A 156 12.41 -11.59 8.01
CA ASP A 156 13.30 -12.74 8.01
C ASP A 156 12.66 -14.03 8.59
N GLY A 157 11.36 -13.95 8.95
CA GLY A 157 10.68 -15.08 9.57
C GLY A 157 9.16 -15.04 9.51
N GLU A 158 8.55 -15.95 10.23
CA GLU A 158 7.12 -16.17 10.26
C GLU A 158 6.40 -15.40 11.38
N GLU A 159 5.07 -15.43 11.36
CA GLU A 159 4.19 -14.98 12.46
C GLU A 159 4.54 -15.69 13.78
N THR A 160 4.79 -14.93 14.84
CA THR A 160 5.17 -15.47 16.16
C THR A 160 4.24 -15.06 17.30
N CYS A 161 3.24 -14.22 17.01
CA CYS A 161 2.27 -13.70 17.97
C CYS A 161 0.97 -14.50 18.05
N GLY A 162 0.82 -15.52 17.18
CA GLY A 162 -0.35 -16.41 17.18
C GLY A 162 -1.51 -15.90 16.33
N GLY A 163 -1.28 -14.87 15.50
CA GLY A 163 -2.24 -14.42 14.50
C GLY A 163 -2.32 -15.37 13.29
N ASP A 164 -3.30 -15.14 12.42
CA ASP A 164 -3.43 -15.83 11.14
C ASP A 164 -3.11 -14.86 9.98
N PRO A 165 -1.85 -14.76 9.55
CA PRO A 165 -1.47 -13.86 8.47
C PRO A 165 -2.01 -14.30 7.10
N VAL A 166 -2.35 -15.59 6.91
CA VAL A 166 -2.98 -16.08 5.68
C VAL A 166 -4.39 -15.51 5.56
N GLN A 167 -5.17 -15.58 6.67
CA GLN A 167 -6.50 -15.00 6.69
C GLN A 167 -6.45 -13.48 6.55
N ALA A 168 -5.53 -12.80 7.26
CA ALA A 168 -5.36 -11.35 7.15
C ALA A 168 -5.03 -10.89 5.72
N ALA A 169 -4.11 -11.57 5.03
CA ALA A 169 -3.78 -11.29 3.63
C ALA A 169 -4.98 -11.53 2.68
N LYS A 170 -5.77 -12.57 2.94
CA LYS A 170 -6.98 -12.86 2.18
C LYS A 170 -8.05 -11.80 2.38
N ASP A 171 -8.27 -11.36 3.61
CA ASP A 171 -9.25 -10.32 3.95
C ASP A 171 -8.86 -8.97 3.34
N LEU A 172 -7.57 -8.64 3.37
CA LEU A 172 -7.02 -7.44 2.73
C LEU A 172 -7.27 -7.46 1.21
N ARG A 173 -7.05 -8.60 0.56
CA ARG A 173 -7.32 -8.76 -0.88
C ARG A 173 -8.81 -8.73 -1.23
N GLN A 174 -9.69 -9.26 -0.37
CA GLN A 174 -11.14 -9.34 -0.58
C GLN A 174 -11.88 -8.05 -0.24
N SER A 175 -11.25 -7.14 0.50
CA SER A 175 -11.80 -5.80 0.68
C SER A 175 -11.99 -5.14 -0.70
N ASN A 176 -12.80 -4.07 -0.80
CA ASN A 176 -13.06 -3.36 -2.06
C ASN A 176 -11.79 -2.82 -2.74
N ILE A 177 -10.66 -3.06 -2.14
CA ILE A 177 -9.32 -2.61 -2.56
C ILE A 177 -8.67 -3.77 -3.33
N LYS A 178 -8.28 -3.51 -4.58
CA LYS A 178 -7.48 -4.46 -5.36
C LYS A 178 -6.04 -4.45 -4.87
N THR A 179 -5.79 -5.12 -3.76
CA THR A 179 -4.50 -5.15 -3.11
C THR A 179 -3.73 -6.43 -3.46
N ILE A 180 -2.44 -6.29 -3.68
CA ILE A 180 -1.50 -7.39 -3.88
C ILE A 180 -0.52 -7.38 -2.70
N VAL A 181 -0.43 -8.49 -1.97
CA VAL A 181 0.49 -8.65 -0.84
C VAL A 181 1.67 -9.49 -1.28
N ASN A 182 2.83 -8.85 -1.42
CA ASN A 182 4.10 -9.53 -1.63
C ASN A 182 4.86 -9.64 -0.32
N ILE A 183 5.69 -10.67 -0.19
CA ILE A 183 6.63 -10.80 0.92
C ILE A 183 8.04 -10.82 0.33
N VAL A 184 8.92 -10.01 0.90
CA VAL A 184 10.36 -10.06 0.64
C VAL A 184 11.01 -10.70 1.86
N GLY A 185 11.35 -11.97 1.70
CA GLY A 185 12.00 -12.77 2.75
C GLY A 185 13.51 -12.54 2.74
N LEU A 186 14.02 -11.94 3.82
CA LEU A 186 15.44 -11.66 3.98
C LEU A 186 16.10 -12.80 4.77
N ASP A 187 16.90 -13.64 4.10
CA ASP A 187 17.64 -14.72 4.76
C ASP A 187 16.73 -15.60 5.64
N VAL A 188 15.59 -16.00 5.08
CA VAL A 188 14.66 -16.90 5.76
C VAL A 188 15.31 -18.29 5.85
N GLU A 189 15.56 -18.75 7.08
CA GLU A 189 16.45 -19.90 7.32
C GLU A 189 15.85 -21.25 6.89
N THR A 190 14.56 -21.48 7.14
CA THR A 190 13.98 -22.81 6.97
C THR A 190 12.99 -22.90 5.82
N VAL A 191 12.97 -24.06 5.16
CA VAL A 191 11.97 -24.37 4.13
C VAL A 191 10.55 -24.24 4.67
N LYS A 192 10.33 -24.59 5.94
CA LYS A 192 9.01 -24.51 6.57
C LYS A 192 8.54 -23.06 6.70
N GLU A 193 9.40 -22.15 7.09
CA GLU A 193 9.08 -20.71 7.17
C GLU A 193 8.82 -20.13 5.78
N LYS A 194 9.68 -20.43 4.81
CA LYS A 194 9.47 -20.05 3.40
C LYS A 194 8.10 -20.50 2.88
N GLU A 195 7.69 -21.74 3.14
CA GLU A 195 6.38 -22.23 2.73
C GLU A 195 5.20 -21.55 3.46
N LYS A 196 5.37 -21.16 4.73
CA LYS A 196 4.36 -20.36 5.44
C LYS A 196 4.22 -18.97 4.84
N LEU A 197 5.32 -18.25 4.64
CA LEU A 197 5.34 -16.94 4.02
C LEU A 197 4.76 -16.97 2.60
N LYS A 198 5.09 -18.00 1.83
CA LYS A 198 4.54 -18.22 0.49
C LYS A 198 3.02 -18.38 0.49
N LYS A 199 2.45 -19.07 1.51
CA LYS A 199 0.99 -19.18 1.66
C LYS A 199 0.36 -17.83 1.95
N VAL A 200 0.97 -17.00 2.79
CA VAL A 200 0.49 -15.63 3.08
C VAL A 200 0.48 -14.79 1.80
N ALA A 201 1.61 -14.73 1.10
CA ALA A 201 1.72 -13.97 -0.14
C ALA A 201 0.69 -14.44 -1.19
N LYS A 202 0.54 -15.77 -1.36
CA LYS A 202 -0.45 -16.35 -2.29
C LYS A 202 -1.89 -15.97 -1.92
N ALA A 203 -2.23 -15.99 -0.63
CA ALA A 203 -3.56 -15.58 -0.15
C ALA A 203 -3.84 -14.10 -0.46
N GLY A 204 -2.83 -13.24 -0.36
CA GLY A 204 -2.88 -11.83 -0.77
C GLY A 204 -2.73 -11.58 -2.28
N GLY A 205 -2.64 -12.65 -3.10
CA GLY A 205 -2.53 -12.56 -4.57
C GLY A 205 -1.17 -12.17 -5.10
N GLY A 206 -0.17 -12.16 -4.25
CA GLY A 206 1.22 -11.88 -4.59
C GLY A 206 2.13 -13.10 -4.50
N LYS A 207 3.40 -12.86 -4.20
CA LYS A 207 4.45 -13.88 -4.17
C LYS A 207 5.43 -13.65 -3.03
N LEU A 208 6.09 -14.74 -2.59
CA LEU A 208 7.32 -14.65 -1.81
C LEU A 208 8.48 -14.37 -2.78
N ILE A 209 9.29 -13.38 -2.44
CA ILE A 209 10.51 -13.00 -3.13
C ILE A 209 11.64 -13.21 -2.13
N GLU A 210 12.57 -14.07 -2.43
CA GLU A 210 13.68 -14.40 -1.53
C GLU A 210 14.87 -13.49 -1.83
N ALA A 211 15.50 -12.98 -0.78
CA ALA A 211 16.73 -12.21 -0.84
C ALA A 211 17.68 -12.74 0.24
N GLU A 212 18.85 -13.22 -0.17
CA GLU A 212 19.85 -13.80 0.72
C GLU A 212 21.01 -12.83 1.01
N SER A 213 21.01 -11.67 0.36
CA SER A 213 22.03 -10.62 0.50
C SER A 213 21.45 -9.23 0.26
N ALA A 214 22.22 -8.19 0.62
CA ALA A 214 21.89 -6.79 0.27
C ALA A 214 21.78 -6.59 -1.24
N ASN A 215 22.63 -7.29 -2.02
CA ASN A 215 22.58 -7.20 -3.48
C ASN A 215 21.31 -7.82 -4.07
N ASP A 216 20.78 -8.89 -3.48
CA ASP A 216 19.52 -9.49 -3.92
C ASP A 216 18.36 -8.54 -3.64
N PHE A 217 18.36 -7.86 -2.49
CA PHE A 217 17.39 -6.82 -2.20
C PHE A 217 17.37 -5.73 -3.28
N LYS A 218 18.53 -5.20 -3.66
CA LYS A 218 18.63 -4.16 -4.70
C LYS A 218 18.06 -4.64 -6.04
N LYS A 219 18.28 -5.90 -6.41
CA LYS A 219 17.69 -6.49 -7.62
C LYS A 219 16.17 -6.59 -7.52
N VAL A 220 15.67 -7.12 -6.39
CA VAL A 220 14.23 -7.27 -6.14
C VAL A 220 13.52 -5.93 -6.30
N TRP A 221 14.01 -4.89 -5.64
CA TRP A 221 13.37 -3.59 -5.65
C TRP A 221 13.41 -2.92 -7.02
N LYS A 222 14.51 -3.06 -7.76
CA LYS A 222 14.59 -2.57 -9.13
C LYS A 222 13.57 -3.24 -10.04
N GLU A 223 13.34 -4.55 -9.88
CA GLU A 223 12.35 -5.29 -10.66
C GLU A 223 10.90 -4.90 -10.27
N GLU A 224 10.61 -4.81 -8.97
CA GLU A 224 9.27 -4.46 -8.49
C GLU A 224 8.92 -3.00 -8.79
N GLY A 225 9.82 -2.04 -8.58
CA GLY A 225 9.62 -0.63 -8.96
C GLY A 225 9.40 -0.45 -10.46
N GLY A 226 10.18 -1.16 -11.29
CA GLY A 226 10.02 -1.12 -12.75
C GLY A 226 8.68 -1.69 -13.27
N LYS A 227 7.96 -2.49 -12.47
CA LYS A 227 6.61 -2.98 -12.81
C LYS A 227 5.53 -1.94 -12.53
N MET A 228 5.76 -1.05 -11.59
CA MET A 228 4.80 -0.01 -11.20
C MET A 228 4.89 1.23 -12.09
N SER A 229 6.02 1.42 -12.75
CA SER A 229 6.26 2.53 -13.67
C SER A 229 5.69 2.32 -15.09
N LYS A 230 5.06 1.17 -15.34
CA LYS A 230 4.41 0.79 -16.61
C LYS A 230 2.89 0.84 -16.48
#